data_85b2644a54406ab87d804308a86acb47
#
_entry.id   85b2644a54406ab87d804308a86acb47
#
_cell.length_a   1.000
_cell.length_b   1.000
_cell.length_c   1.000
_cell.angle_alpha   90.00
_cell.angle_beta   90.00
_cell.angle_gamma   90.00
#
_symmetry.space_group_name_H-M   'P 1'
#
loop_
_entity.id
_entity.type
_entity.pdbx_description
1 polymer ?
#
loop_
_entity_poly.entity_id
_entity_poly.type
_entity_poly.pdbx_seq_one_letter_code
_entity_poly.pdbx_strand_id
1 'polypeptide(L)'
;MTKKIFLSGIYHETHTFLSQLTTLNDFQINIDDEIIKKNTGNGSPTDGFIEFASKKSWDIIPGIQMAARPSGTVDAEVEHFFDKNFFEKLDYHCENIDAIFLILHGAMVSINHDDFEGDFLEKINHFLKNKNISVPVVAVLDLHANVSDKMIDNSTCVYAYRKNPHSDSRDAAIKAASILSDIFVNPKVNQINYKTKYILPPTGVGTANDPMKSIL
;
A
#
# COMPACT_ATOMS: atom_id res chain seq x y z
N MET A 1 3.30 12.11 -23.24
CA MET A 1 2.44 10.93 -23.22
C MET A 1 1.78 10.85 -21.85
N THR A 2 0.52 10.46 -21.78
CA THR A 2 -0.21 10.19 -20.54
C THR A 2 0.42 9.03 -19.79
N LYS A 3 0.64 9.15 -18.49
CA LYS A 3 1.18 8.06 -17.66
C LYS A 3 0.09 7.07 -17.31
N LYS A 4 0.39 5.78 -17.34
CA LYS A 4 -0.52 4.68 -17.00
C LYS A 4 -0.08 4.03 -15.70
N ILE A 5 -0.91 4.11 -14.67
CA ILE A 5 -0.57 3.67 -13.32
C ILE A 5 -1.44 2.48 -12.91
N PHE A 6 -0.82 1.34 -12.63
CA PHE A 6 -1.51 0.19 -12.07
C PHE A 6 -1.80 0.44 -10.59
N LEU A 7 -3.09 0.54 -10.25
CA LEU A 7 -3.57 0.82 -8.88
C LEU A 7 -4.12 -0.46 -8.25
N SER A 8 -3.58 -0.85 -7.12
CA SER A 8 -4.02 -2.04 -6.39
C SER A 8 -3.72 -1.92 -4.90
N GLY A 9 -4.08 -2.94 -4.11
CA GLY A 9 -3.68 -3.00 -2.71
C GLY A 9 -4.47 -4.00 -1.88
N ILE A 10 -3.90 -4.31 -0.72
CA ILE A 10 -4.57 -5.04 0.35
C ILE A 10 -4.29 -4.35 1.67
N TYR A 11 -5.32 -4.16 2.49
CA TYR A 11 -5.25 -3.38 3.71
C TYR A 11 -5.83 -4.16 4.88
N HIS A 12 -4.98 -4.55 5.82
CA HIS A 12 -5.37 -5.22 7.05
C HIS A 12 -4.33 -5.02 8.14
N GLU A 13 -4.76 -4.68 9.34
CA GLU A 13 -3.95 -4.62 10.54
C GLU A 13 -4.16 -5.89 11.35
N THR A 14 -3.12 -6.70 11.50
CA THR A 14 -3.23 -8.00 12.15
C THR A 14 -2.93 -7.91 13.65
N HIS A 15 -3.81 -8.50 14.46
CA HIS A 15 -3.61 -8.74 15.87
C HIS A 15 -3.29 -10.22 16.11
N THR A 16 -2.00 -10.57 16.16
CA THR A 16 -1.52 -11.95 16.19
C THR A 16 -1.86 -12.73 17.47
N PHE A 17 -2.34 -12.07 18.54
CA PHE A 17 -2.79 -12.73 19.76
C PHE A 17 -4.26 -13.20 19.71
N LEU A 18 -4.99 -12.88 18.65
CA LEU A 18 -6.32 -13.42 18.43
C LEU A 18 -6.22 -14.82 17.82
N SER A 19 -7.03 -15.75 18.35
CA SER A 19 -7.08 -17.11 17.82
C SER A 19 -7.96 -17.27 16.57
N GLN A 20 -8.85 -16.30 16.33
CA GLN A 20 -9.71 -16.28 15.16
C GLN A 20 -8.93 -15.80 13.95
N LEU A 21 -9.05 -16.52 12.84
CA LEU A 21 -8.47 -16.07 11.56
C LEU A 21 -9.34 -15.02 10.88
N THR A 22 -8.69 -14.14 10.14
CA THR A 22 -9.35 -13.23 9.21
C THR A 22 -9.48 -13.93 7.87
N THR A 23 -10.71 -14.18 7.46
CA THR A 23 -11.05 -14.98 6.28
C THR A 23 -11.42 -14.08 5.09
N LEU A 24 -11.59 -14.68 3.93
CA LEU A 24 -11.99 -13.96 2.72
C LEU A 24 -13.34 -13.20 2.88
N ASN A 25 -14.25 -13.75 3.70
CA ASN A 25 -15.55 -13.11 3.98
C ASN A 25 -15.46 -11.84 4.82
N ASP A 26 -14.33 -11.62 5.51
CA ASP A 26 -14.10 -10.42 6.31
C ASP A 26 -13.61 -9.24 5.45
N PHE A 27 -13.17 -9.51 4.22
CA PHE A 27 -12.66 -8.50 3.30
C PHE A 27 -13.75 -7.90 2.42
N GLN A 28 -13.76 -6.58 2.35
CA GLN A 28 -14.41 -5.88 1.24
C GLN A 28 -13.48 -5.98 0.02
N ILE A 29 -13.98 -6.53 -1.08
CA ILE A 29 -13.22 -6.77 -2.31
C ILE A 29 -13.78 -5.89 -3.41
N ASN A 30 -12.91 -5.13 -4.06
CA ASN A 30 -13.23 -4.32 -5.23
C ASN A 30 -12.27 -4.70 -6.37
N ILE A 31 -12.79 -4.95 -7.55
CA ILE A 31 -12.01 -5.40 -8.71
C ILE A 31 -12.30 -4.46 -9.88
N ASP A 32 -11.26 -4.13 -10.66
CA ASP A 32 -11.36 -3.29 -11.84
C ASP A 32 -12.02 -1.92 -11.53
N ASP A 33 -12.92 -1.47 -12.37
CA ASP A 33 -13.56 -0.15 -12.27
C ASP A 33 -14.33 0.07 -10.95
N GLU A 34 -14.65 -0.98 -10.21
CA GLU A 34 -15.25 -0.83 -8.89
C GLU A 34 -14.33 -0.10 -7.91
N ILE A 35 -13.01 -0.25 -8.06
CA ILE A 35 -12.02 0.47 -7.24
C ILE A 35 -12.23 1.98 -7.41
N ILE A 36 -12.31 2.45 -8.64
CA ILE A 36 -12.50 3.87 -8.93
C ILE A 36 -13.89 4.33 -8.47
N LYS A 37 -14.92 3.58 -8.86
CA LYS A 37 -16.32 3.93 -8.58
C LYS A 37 -16.63 4.05 -7.09
N LYS A 38 -16.09 3.15 -6.26
CA LYS A 38 -16.38 3.10 -4.82
C LYS A 38 -15.50 4.04 -4.00
N ASN A 39 -14.34 4.43 -4.53
CA ASN A 39 -13.41 5.26 -3.77
C ASN A 39 -13.45 6.74 -4.16
N THR A 40 -13.92 7.11 -5.33
CA THR A 40 -14.00 8.52 -5.72
C THR A 40 -14.87 9.33 -4.76
N GLY A 41 -14.29 10.34 -4.12
CA GLY A 41 -14.95 11.25 -3.20
C GLY A 41 -15.21 10.68 -1.80
N ASN A 42 -14.68 9.51 -1.45
CA ASN A 42 -14.92 8.88 -0.14
C ASN A 42 -13.92 9.29 0.96
N GLY A 43 -12.89 10.07 0.62
CA GLY A 43 -11.88 10.56 1.56
C GLY A 43 -10.78 9.55 1.91
N SER A 44 -10.76 8.37 1.26
CA SER A 44 -9.75 7.33 1.49
C SER A 44 -8.39 7.68 0.84
N PRO A 45 -7.31 6.94 1.15
CA PRO A 45 -6.05 7.04 0.41
C PRO A 45 -6.23 6.80 -1.08
N THR A 46 -7.08 5.86 -1.47
CA THR A 46 -7.40 5.58 -2.86
C THR A 46 -8.04 6.78 -3.56
N ASP A 47 -8.97 7.48 -2.88
CA ASP A 47 -9.54 8.73 -3.38
C ASP A 47 -8.48 9.82 -3.60
N GLY A 48 -7.54 9.95 -2.66
CA GLY A 48 -6.43 10.90 -2.78
C GLY A 48 -5.56 10.63 -4.02
N PHE A 49 -5.27 9.37 -4.30
CA PHE A 49 -4.56 8.98 -5.50
C PHE A 49 -5.37 9.26 -6.78
N ILE A 50 -6.67 8.90 -6.80
CA ILE A 50 -7.56 9.14 -7.94
C ILE A 50 -7.63 10.64 -8.28
N GLU A 51 -7.79 11.50 -7.27
CA GLU A 51 -7.79 12.95 -7.46
C GLU A 51 -6.47 13.46 -8.06
N PHE A 52 -5.34 12.99 -7.53
CA PHE A 52 -4.02 13.39 -8.04
C PHE A 52 -3.81 12.93 -9.49
N ALA A 53 -4.14 11.68 -9.78
CA ALA A 53 -4.05 11.10 -11.12
C ALA A 53 -4.90 11.90 -12.13
N SER A 54 -6.13 12.25 -11.75
CA SER A 54 -7.01 13.10 -12.57
C SER A 54 -6.39 14.46 -12.87
N LYS A 55 -5.83 15.14 -11.85
CA LYS A 55 -5.14 16.45 -12.02
C LYS A 55 -3.92 16.38 -12.94
N LYS A 56 -3.25 15.21 -12.98
CA LYS A 56 -2.09 14.95 -13.83
C LYS A 56 -2.45 14.36 -15.19
N SER A 57 -3.72 14.11 -15.44
CA SER A 57 -4.19 13.39 -16.63
C SER A 57 -3.52 12.03 -16.79
N TRP A 58 -3.33 11.32 -15.67
CA TRP A 58 -2.85 9.93 -15.67
C TRP A 58 -4.01 8.98 -15.92
N ASP A 59 -3.76 7.91 -16.67
CA ASP A 59 -4.68 6.79 -16.82
C ASP A 59 -4.48 5.83 -15.66
N ILE A 60 -5.55 5.52 -14.94
CA ILE A 60 -5.52 4.52 -13.87
C ILE A 60 -5.92 3.18 -14.47
N ILE A 61 -5.07 2.17 -14.26
CA ILE A 61 -5.36 0.77 -14.56
C ILE A 61 -5.67 0.09 -13.23
N PRO A 62 -6.95 -0.09 -12.89
CA PRO A 62 -7.33 -0.68 -11.61
C PRO A 62 -7.14 -2.20 -11.64
N GLY A 63 -6.51 -2.72 -10.58
CA GLY A 63 -6.29 -4.16 -10.38
C GLY A 63 -7.31 -4.77 -9.43
N ILE A 64 -6.87 -5.11 -8.22
CA ILE A 64 -7.70 -5.58 -7.11
C ILE A 64 -7.41 -4.76 -5.86
N GLN A 65 -8.44 -4.43 -5.10
CA GLN A 65 -8.31 -3.80 -3.79
C GLN A 65 -9.13 -4.56 -2.76
N MET A 66 -8.47 -4.97 -1.69
CA MET A 66 -9.08 -5.70 -0.58
C MET A 66 -8.84 -4.94 0.72
N ALA A 67 -9.84 -4.85 1.58
CA ALA A 67 -9.72 -4.22 2.89
C ALA A 67 -10.56 -4.94 3.94
N ALA A 68 -9.96 -5.23 5.08
CA ALA A 68 -10.65 -5.75 6.25
C ALA A 68 -10.36 -4.90 7.49
N ARG A 69 -11.25 -4.96 8.48
CA ARG A 69 -11.01 -4.33 9.77
C ARG A 69 -9.90 -5.05 10.53
N PRO A 70 -9.20 -4.37 11.47
CA PRO A 70 -8.23 -5.03 12.34
C PRO A 70 -8.82 -6.29 12.99
N SER A 71 -8.13 -7.42 12.85
CA SER A 71 -8.56 -8.72 13.36
C SER A 71 -7.36 -9.67 13.49
N GLY A 72 -7.59 -10.99 13.60
CA GLY A 72 -6.54 -12.00 13.73
C GLY A 72 -5.73 -12.23 12.45
N THR A 73 -4.81 -13.17 12.54
CA THR A 73 -3.94 -13.61 11.43
C THR A 73 -4.77 -13.95 10.19
N VAL A 74 -4.30 -13.50 9.04
CA VAL A 74 -5.01 -13.68 7.78
C VAL A 74 -4.85 -15.11 7.27
N ASP A 75 -5.97 -15.70 6.83
CA ASP A 75 -5.99 -17.05 6.28
C ASP A 75 -5.24 -17.14 4.94
N ALA A 76 -4.62 -18.28 4.67
CA ALA A 76 -3.89 -18.56 3.43
C ALA A 76 -4.76 -18.42 2.17
N GLU A 77 -6.08 -18.67 2.27
CA GLU A 77 -7.02 -18.48 1.16
C GLU A 77 -7.07 -17.02 0.70
N VAL A 78 -7.00 -16.08 1.64
CA VAL A 78 -7.00 -14.62 1.32
C VAL A 78 -5.77 -14.25 0.50
N GLU A 79 -4.59 -14.71 0.94
CA GLU A 79 -3.34 -14.49 0.19
C GLU A 79 -3.43 -15.06 -1.22
N HIS A 80 -3.84 -16.33 -1.33
CA HIS A 80 -3.94 -17.00 -2.61
C HIS A 80 -4.92 -16.27 -3.54
N PHE A 81 -6.07 -15.85 -3.03
CA PHE A 81 -7.06 -15.09 -3.79
C PHE A 81 -6.50 -13.74 -4.25
N PHE A 82 -5.85 -13.00 -3.34
CA PHE A 82 -5.27 -11.70 -3.66
C PHE A 82 -4.14 -11.82 -4.68
N ASP A 83 -3.15 -12.68 -4.42
CA ASP A 83 -2.00 -12.90 -5.31
C ASP A 83 -2.46 -13.31 -6.71
N LYS A 84 -3.37 -14.27 -6.82
CA LYS A 84 -3.89 -14.72 -8.10
C LYS A 84 -4.49 -13.56 -8.89
N ASN A 85 -5.44 -12.82 -8.31
CA ASN A 85 -6.11 -11.72 -9.00
C ASN A 85 -5.15 -10.57 -9.31
N PHE A 86 -4.22 -10.26 -8.41
CA PHE A 86 -3.23 -9.22 -8.61
C PHE A 86 -2.30 -9.55 -9.77
N PHE A 87 -1.67 -10.72 -9.76
CA PHE A 87 -0.67 -11.09 -10.76
C PHE A 87 -1.28 -11.41 -12.13
N GLU A 88 -2.49 -11.97 -12.21
CA GLU A 88 -3.21 -12.14 -13.48
C GLU A 88 -3.46 -10.79 -14.17
N LYS A 89 -3.90 -9.77 -13.39
CA LYS A 89 -4.14 -8.43 -13.93
C LYS A 89 -2.84 -7.70 -14.25
N LEU A 90 -1.84 -7.81 -13.38
CA LEU A 90 -0.54 -7.21 -13.63
C LEU A 90 0.09 -7.80 -14.89
N ASP A 91 0.03 -9.12 -15.09
CA ASP A 91 0.55 -9.79 -16.28
C ASP A 91 -0.08 -9.28 -17.56
N TYR A 92 -1.40 -9.10 -17.54
CA TYR A 92 -2.15 -8.59 -18.69
C TYR A 92 -1.77 -7.15 -19.08
N HIS A 93 -1.41 -6.32 -18.10
CA HIS A 93 -1.16 -4.89 -18.31
C HIS A 93 0.31 -4.48 -18.26
N CYS A 94 1.22 -5.35 -17.78
CA CYS A 94 2.58 -4.97 -17.38
C CYS A 94 3.43 -4.31 -18.47
N GLU A 95 3.21 -4.65 -19.74
CA GLU A 95 3.93 -4.01 -20.86
C GLU A 95 3.47 -2.57 -21.15
N ASN A 96 2.32 -2.18 -20.62
CA ASN A 96 1.65 -0.91 -20.91
C ASN A 96 1.51 0.01 -19.70
N ILE A 97 2.18 -0.28 -18.58
CA ILE A 97 2.16 0.57 -17.39
C ILE A 97 3.47 1.35 -17.24
N ASP A 98 3.37 2.53 -16.64
CA ASP A 98 4.52 3.38 -16.30
C ASP A 98 4.91 3.24 -14.82
N ALA A 99 4.01 2.78 -13.96
CA ALA A 99 4.27 2.57 -12.53
C ALA A 99 3.22 1.65 -11.90
N ILE A 100 3.53 1.15 -10.70
CA ILE A 100 2.62 0.48 -9.78
C ILE A 100 2.43 1.38 -8.55
N PHE A 101 1.17 1.63 -8.18
CA PHE A 101 0.80 2.38 -6.97
C PHE A 101 -0.06 1.49 -6.07
N LEU A 102 0.40 1.29 -4.84
CA LEU A 102 -0.20 0.35 -3.90
C LEU A 102 -0.74 1.06 -2.66
N ILE A 103 -1.91 0.63 -2.20
CA ILE A 103 -2.47 0.98 -0.89
C ILE A 103 -2.36 -0.24 0.00
N LEU A 104 -1.45 -0.19 0.97
CA LEU A 104 -1.15 -1.27 1.90
C LEU A 104 -1.28 -0.77 3.34
N HIS A 105 -1.34 -1.68 4.30
CA HIS A 105 -1.26 -1.31 5.72
C HIS A 105 0.20 -1.27 6.21
N GLY A 106 0.96 -2.30 5.98
CA GLY A 106 2.33 -2.45 6.47
C GLY A 106 2.45 -3.21 7.79
N ALA A 107 1.36 -3.81 8.28
CA ALA A 107 1.34 -4.65 9.48
C ALA A 107 0.44 -5.88 9.32
N MET A 108 0.29 -6.36 8.10
CA MET A 108 -0.46 -7.59 7.82
C MET A 108 0.41 -8.81 8.09
N VAL A 109 -0.13 -9.74 8.87
CA VAL A 109 0.44 -11.06 9.12
C VAL A 109 -0.54 -12.11 8.63
N SER A 110 -0.06 -13.07 7.89
CA SER A 110 -0.85 -14.20 7.43
C SER A 110 -0.33 -15.53 8.01
N ILE A 111 -1.02 -16.62 7.73
CA ILE A 111 -0.57 -17.95 8.16
C ILE A 111 0.81 -18.28 7.57
N ASN A 112 1.11 -17.79 6.36
CA ASN A 112 2.32 -18.16 5.64
C ASN A 112 3.44 -17.11 5.77
N HIS A 113 3.11 -15.86 6.14
CA HIS A 113 4.03 -14.74 6.08
C HIS A 113 3.89 -13.82 7.31
N ASP A 114 4.97 -13.67 8.08
CA ASP A 114 5.05 -12.71 9.19
C ASP A 114 5.18 -11.26 8.70
N ASP A 115 5.68 -11.05 7.49
CA ASP A 115 5.80 -9.78 6.78
C ASP A 115 5.15 -9.91 5.40
N PHE A 116 3.83 -9.90 5.38
CA PHE A 116 3.09 -10.08 4.14
C PHE A 116 3.43 -9.02 3.09
N GLU A 117 3.46 -7.74 3.48
CA GLU A 117 3.72 -6.66 2.55
C GLU A 117 5.14 -6.70 1.99
N GLY A 118 6.14 -7.06 2.80
CA GLY A 118 7.51 -7.25 2.33
C GLY A 118 7.63 -8.40 1.34
N ASP A 119 6.99 -9.55 1.64
CA ASP A 119 6.96 -10.71 0.74
C ASP A 119 6.20 -10.41 -0.57
N PHE A 120 5.11 -9.65 -0.48
CA PHE A 120 4.33 -9.23 -1.63
C PHE A 120 5.13 -8.28 -2.55
N LEU A 121 5.81 -7.29 -1.99
CA LEU A 121 6.68 -6.39 -2.76
C LEU A 121 7.86 -7.14 -3.42
N GLU A 122 8.42 -8.13 -2.73
CA GLU A 122 9.45 -9.00 -3.31
C GLU A 122 8.91 -9.82 -4.49
N LYS A 123 7.71 -10.40 -4.37
CA LYS A 123 7.01 -11.09 -5.47
C LYS A 123 6.81 -10.17 -6.68
N ILE A 124 6.39 -8.91 -6.47
CA ILE A 124 6.24 -7.91 -7.55
C ILE A 124 7.59 -7.65 -8.23
N ASN A 125 8.65 -7.43 -7.45
CA ASN A 125 9.98 -7.16 -7.98
C ASN A 125 10.51 -8.34 -8.81
N HIS A 126 10.33 -9.58 -8.32
CA HIS A 126 10.68 -10.80 -9.07
C HIS A 126 9.86 -10.92 -10.36
N PHE A 127 8.57 -10.65 -10.32
CA PHE A 127 7.69 -10.68 -11.49
C PHE A 127 8.18 -9.69 -12.56
N LEU A 128 8.40 -8.43 -12.19
CA LEU A 128 8.87 -7.38 -13.10
C LEU A 128 10.24 -7.73 -13.71
N LYS A 129 11.18 -8.23 -12.90
CA LYS A 129 12.48 -8.68 -13.38
C LYS A 129 12.39 -9.82 -14.39
N ASN A 130 11.54 -10.82 -14.14
CA ASN A 130 11.33 -11.95 -15.04
C ASN A 130 10.72 -11.53 -16.38
N LYS A 131 9.94 -10.44 -16.39
CA LYS A 131 9.38 -9.83 -17.61
C LYS A 131 10.32 -8.82 -18.28
N ASN A 132 11.49 -8.54 -17.70
CA ASN A 132 12.40 -7.46 -18.12
C ASN A 132 11.73 -6.07 -18.11
N ILE A 133 10.84 -5.82 -17.16
CA ILE A 133 10.12 -4.56 -16.97
C ILE A 133 10.75 -3.80 -15.81
N SER A 134 10.99 -2.51 -16.02
CA SER A 134 11.53 -1.61 -15.00
C SER A 134 10.61 -0.41 -14.84
N VAL A 135 9.72 -0.48 -13.87
CA VAL A 135 8.79 0.59 -13.50
C VAL A 135 8.85 0.86 -12.00
N PRO A 136 8.67 2.10 -11.54
CA PRO A 136 8.63 2.39 -10.11
C PRO A 136 7.42 1.73 -9.43
N VAL A 137 7.67 1.21 -8.22
CA VAL A 137 6.66 0.66 -7.30
C VAL A 137 6.59 1.58 -6.09
N VAL A 138 5.47 2.26 -5.91
CA VAL A 138 5.22 3.18 -4.78
C VAL A 138 4.09 2.63 -3.93
N ALA A 139 4.30 2.57 -2.62
CA ALA A 139 3.29 2.11 -1.67
C ALA A 139 2.96 3.19 -0.63
N VAL A 140 1.68 3.29 -0.31
CA VAL A 140 1.19 4.08 0.84
C VAL A 140 0.92 3.12 1.99
N LEU A 141 1.45 3.44 3.17
CA LEU A 141 1.33 2.64 4.37
C LEU A 141 0.58 3.41 5.46
N ASP A 142 0.01 2.65 6.39
CA ASP A 142 -0.53 3.20 7.64
C ASP A 142 0.60 3.68 8.57
N LEU A 143 0.27 4.59 9.50
CA LEU A 143 1.18 5.03 10.56
C LEU A 143 1.66 3.85 11.43
N HIS A 144 0.82 2.83 11.62
CA HIS A 144 1.11 1.66 12.45
C HIS A 144 1.84 0.55 11.68
N ALA A 145 2.36 0.85 10.50
CA ALA A 145 3.16 -0.08 9.72
C ALA A 145 4.40 -0.56 10.50
N ASN A 146 4.69 -1.84 10.40
CA ASN A 146 5.95 -2.44 10.87
C ASN A 146 6.91 -2.58 9.70
N VAL A 147 7.48 -1.46 9.26
CA VAL A 147 8.29 -1.38 8.04
C VAL A 147 9.52 -2.26 8.14
N SER A 148 9.62 -3.25 7.27
CA SER A 148 10.76 -4.15 7.14
C SER A 148 11.81 -3.63 6.14
N ASP A 149 13.03 -4.16 6.23
CA ASP A 149 14.05 -3.91 5.21
C ASP A 149 13.60 -4.48 3.85
N LYS A 150 12.86 -5.59 3.87
CA LYS A 150 12.30 -6.20 2.67
C LYS A 150 11.31 -5.28 1.94
N MET A 151 10.47 -4.55 2.67
CA MET A 151 9.59 -3.53 2.05
C MET A 151 10.39 -2.42 1.37
N ILE A 152 11.47 -1.96 2.03
CA ILE A 152 12.33 -0.90 1.49
C ILE A 152 13.10 -1.37 0.26
N ASP A 153 13.69 -2.56 0.33
CA ASP A 153 14.55 -3.09 -0.75
C ASP A 153 13.77 -3.46 -2.01
N ASN A 154 12.46 -3.73 -1.89
CA ASN A 154 11.61 -4.18 -2.99
C ASN A 154 10.58 -3.14 -3.46
N SER A 155 10.70 -1.90 -3.02
CA SER A 155 9.90 -0.78 -3.48
C SER A 155 10.78 0.39 -3.92
N THR A 156 10.25 1.25 -4.79
CA THR A 156 10.93 2.50 -5.15
C THR A 156 10.75 3.54 -4.05
N CYS A 157 9.56 3.57 -3.45
CA CYS A 157 9.24 4.46 -2.33
C CYS A 157 8.07 3.88 -1.52
N VAL A 158 8.18 3.91 -0.20
CA VAL A 158 7.06 3.77 0.72
C VAL A 158 6.80 5.11 1.42
N TYR A 159 5.53 5.47 1.58
CA TYR A 159 5.13 6.71 2.26
C TYR A 159 4.00 6.41 3.23
N ALA A 160 4.22 6.70 4.52
CA ALA A 160 3.23 6.40 5.56
C ALA A 160 2.44 7.64 6.01
N TYR A 161 1.25 7.41 6.56
CA TYR A 161 0.52 8.41 7.33
C TYR A 161 1.38 8.90 8.49
N ARG A 162 1.08 10.07 9.01
CA ARG A 162 1.81 10.69 10.11
C ARG A 162 0.96 10.99 11.33
N LYS A 163 -0.37 10.90 11.21
CA LYS A 163 -1.30 11.30 12.26
C LYS A 163 -2.09 10.12 12.84
N ASN A 164 -2.29 10.15 14.13
CA ASN A 164 -3.18 9.27 14.87
C ASN A 164 -4.17 10.13 15.69
N PRO A 165 -5.50 10.15 15.38
CA PRO A 165 -6.18 9.41 14.30
C PRO A 165 -5.71 9.79 12.89
N HIS A 166 -5.94 8.90 11.91
CA HIS A 166 -5.46 8.98 10.52
C HIS A 166 -6.14 10.05 9.67
N SER A 167 -6.17 11.30 10.17
CA SER A 167 -6.79 12.43 9.46
C SER A 167 -6.05 12.87 8.21
N ASP A 168 -4.86 12.33 7.97
CA ASP A 168 -3.97 12.66 6.85
C ASP A 168 -3.79 11.49 5.86
N SER A 169 -4.55 10.40 6.02
CA SER A 169 -4.39 9.21 5.16
C SER A 169 -4.58 9.51 3.67
N ARG A 170 -5.57 10.33 3.34
CA ARG A 170 -5.82 10.81 1.99
C ARG A 170 -4.68 11.69 1.46
N ASP A 171 -4.21 12.63 2.28
CA ASP A 171 -3.13 13.54 1.93
C ASP A 171 -1.79 12.80 1.76
N ALA A 172 -1.57 11.74 2.54
CA ALA A 172 -0.41 10.87 2.39
C ALA A 172 -0.38 10.19 1.01
N ALA A 173 -1.52 9.72 0.53
CA ALA A 173 -1.60 9.16 -0.83
C ALA A 173 -1.38 10.21 -1.92
N ILE A 174 -1.90 11.43 -1.75
CA ILE A 174 -1.60 12.56 -2.65
C ILE A 174 -0.09 12.86 -2.64
N LYS A 175 0.54 12.85 -1.47
CA LYS A 175 1.99 13.08 -1.35
C LYS A 175 2.80 11.98 -2.00
N ALA A 176 2.44 10.72 -1.78
CA ALA A 176 3.08 9.57 -2.44
C ALA A 176 2.95 9.65 -3.97
N ALA A 177 1.77 10.02 -4.48
CA ALA A 177 1.56 10.23 -5.91
C ALA A 177 2.38 11.43 -6.45
N SER A 178 2.56 12.49 -5.65
CA SER A 178 3.46 13.59 -5.99
C SER A 178 4.92 13.12 -6.10
N ILE A 179 5.38 12.28 -5.16
CA ILE A 179 6.71 11.68 -5.22
C ILE A 179 6.85 10.81 -6.47
N LEU A 180 5.83 10.02 -6.83
CA LEU A 180 5.83 9.26 -8.09
C LEU A 180 5.95 10.18 -9.31
N SER A 181 5.26 11.33 -9.30
CA SER A 181 5.39 12.34 -10.36
C SER A 181 6.83 12.87 -10.47
N ASP A 182 7.50 13.09 -9.35
CA ASP A 182 8.89 13.54 -9.30
C ASP A 182 9.86 12.45 -9.79
N ILE A 183 9.59 11.17 -9.46
CA ILE A 183 10.35 10.00 -9.92
C ILE A 183 10.34 9.91 -11.46
N PHE A 184 9.24 10.22 -12.11
CA PHE A 184 9.18 10.23 -13.58
C PHE A 184 10.10 11.28 -14.22
N VAL A 185 10.44 12.33 -13.50
CA VAL A 185 11.37 13.40 -13.98
C VAL A 185 12.80 13.11 -13.53
N ASN A 186 12.96 12.67 -12.29
CA ASN A 186 14.25 12.32 -11.70
C ASN A 186 14.13 11.02 -10.92
N PRO A 187 14.57 9.88 -11.48
CA PRO A 187 14.39 8.56 -10.87
C PRO A 187 15.28 8.28 -9.65
N LYS A 188 16.09 9.25 -9.20
CA LYS A 188 16.96 9.07 -8.05
C LYS A 188 16.18 9.28 -6.76
N VAL A 189 15.65 8.21 -6.19
CA VAL A 189 15.07 8.17 -4.85
C VAL A 189 15.92 7.25 -3.98
N ASN A 190 16.32 7.73 -2.80
CA ASN A 190 16.94 6.93 -1.77
C ASN A 190 15.98 6.87 -0.58
N GLN A 191 15.66 5.67 -0.13
CA GLN A 191 14.91 5.43 1.10
C GLN A 191 15.77 4.64 2.08
N ILE A 192 15.59 4.90 3.36
CA ILE A 192 16.36 4.26 4.43
C ILE A 192 15.37 3.88 5.53
N ASN A 193 15.43 2.63 5.98
CA ASN A 193 14.72 2.18 7.17
C ASN A 193 15.61 2.38 8.40
N TYR A 194 15.19 3.26 9.30
CA TYR A 194 15.88 3.44 10.58
C TYR A 194 15.10 2.76 11.69
N LYS A 195 15.54 1.59 12.10
CA LYS A 195 14.91 0.84 13.20
C LYS A 195 15.33 1.42 14.56
N THR A 196 14.35 1.85 15.34
CA THR A 196 14.59 2.29 16.71
C THR A 196 14.76 1.08 17.63
N LYS A 197 15.43 1.29 18.79
CA LYS A 197 15.55 0.27 19.84
C LYS A 197 14.36 0.27 20.82
N TYR A 198 13.34 1.09 20.54
CA TYR A 198 12.22 1.31 21.45
C TYR A 198 10.94 0.76 20.86
N ILE A 199 10.11 0.17 21.69
CA ILE A 199 8.71 -0.16 21.40
C ILE A 199 7.89 0.89 22.14
N LEU A 200 7.09 1.66 21.38
CA LEU A 200 6.23 2.69 21.95
C LEU A 200 4.85 2.09 22.24
N PRO A 201 4.27 2.35 23.43
CA PRO A 201 2.91 1.90 23.71
C PRO A 201 1.91 2.68 22.84
N PRO A 202 0.87 2.03 22.31
CA PRO A 202 -0.14 2.69 21.45
C PRO A 202 -0.80 3.92 22.10
N THR A 203 -0.92 3.92 23.42
CA THR A 203 -1.46 5.04 24.20
C THR A 203 -0.57 6.30 24.22
N GLY A 204 0.70 6.17 23.83
CA GLY A 204 1.67 7.27 23.81
C GLY A 204 1.86 7.93 22.44
N VAL A 205 1.22 7.39 21.37
CA VAL A 205 1.47 7.83 19.99
C VAL A 205 0.34 8.65 19.36
N GLY A 206 -0.64 9.08 20.14
CA GLY A 206 -1.70 9.98 19.68
C GLY A 206 -1.15 11.35 19.30
N THR A 207 -1.36 11.79 18.06
CA THR A 207 -0.76 13.01 17.52
C THR A 207 -1.63 14.27 17.69
N ALA A 208 -2.82 14.10 18.24
CA ALA A 208 -3.74 15.22 18.50
C ALA A 208 -3.35 16.05 19.74
N ASN A 209 -2.56 15.47 20.65
CA ASN A 209 -2.14 16.06 21.91
C ASN A 209 -0.61 15.96 22.09
N ASP A 210 -0.08 16.78 23.01
CA ASP A 210 1.33 16.70 23.40
C ASP A 210 1.62 15.40 24.20
N PRO A 211 2.87 14.88 24.05
CA PRO A 211 4.02 15.50 23.40
C PRO A 211 4.07 15.34 21.87
N MET A 212 3.34 14.39 21.29
CA MET A 212 3.45 14.05 19.87
C MET A 212 3.03 15.19 18.95
N LYS A 213 2.03 16.01 19.35
CA LYS A 213 1.59 17.16 18.57
C LYS A 213 2.70 18.20 18.34
N SER A 214 3.58 18.37 19.32
CA SER A 214 4.69 19.33 19.24
C SER A 214 5.92 18.77 18.54
N ILE A 215 5.98 17.45 18.34
CA ILE A 215 7.11 16.76 17.68
C ILE A 215 6.88 16.67 16.16
N LEU A 216 5.64 16.55 15.74
CA LEU A 216 5.24 16.40 14.32
C LEU A 216 4.97 17.73 13.64
#